data_ee8d376a18acfad70a9dbdebd78b8eec
#
_entry.id   ee8d376a18acfad70a9dbdebd78b8eec
#
_cell.length_a   1.000
_cell.length_b   1.000
_cell.length_c   1.000
_cell.angle_alpha   90.00
_cell.angle_beta   90.00
_cell.angle_gamma   90.00
#
_symmetry.space_group_name_H-M   'P 1'
#
loop_
_entity.id
_entity.type
_entity.pdbx_description
1 polymer ?
#
loop_
_entity_poly.entity_id
_entity_poly.type
_entity_poly.pdbx_seq_one_letter_code
_entity_poly.pdbx_strand_id
1 'polypeptide(L)'
;SVPETRKAVRISYSKRAGQENVEVLERIIKLRDEASDLLGYATTADYETEVKMSKNAKTVADLYKSLRHVVRKKAEKDWEELLEAKRKDTGDEAAEFYPWDFSYYYEKIKNDKYAVDSQKVQEYLPLQNVMDGLFEITQHLYGIEYREVTDIAIERGTPLWHDDVR
;
A
#
# COMPACT_ATOMS: atom_id res chain seq x y z
N SER A 1 -8.97 -20.91 -2.47
CA SER A 1 -7.70 -20.63 -3.21
C SER A 1 -6.64 -21.64 -2.81
N VAL A 2 -5.94 -22.20 -3.80
CA VAL A 2 -4.93 -23.26 -3.60
C VAL A 2 -3.69 -22.65 -2.93
N PRO A 3 -3.16 -23.22 -1.82
CA PRO A 3 -2.01 -22.68 -1.08
C PRO A 3 -0.76 -22.47 -1.94
N GLU A 4 -0.47 -23.43 -2.83
CA GLU A 4 0.69 -23.38 -3.74
C GLU A 4 0.59 -22.20 -4.70
N THR A 5 -0.59 -21.91 -5.20
CA THR A 5 -0.84 -20.75 -6.08
C THR A 5 -0.62 -19.44 -5.32
N ARG A 6 -1.14 -19.31 -4.09
CA ARG A 6 -0.89 -18.13 -3.25
C ARG A 6 0.60 -17.90 -3.02
N LYS A 7 1.33 -18.97 -2.69
CA LYS A 7 2.79 -18.94 -2.50
C LYS A 7 3.52 -18.49 -3.77
N ALA A 8 3.20 -19.11 -4.91
CA ALA A 8 3.83 -18.79 -6.19
C ALA A 8 3.62 -17.32 -6.58
N VAL A 9 2.38 -16.82 -6.49
CA VAL A 9 2.04 -15.43 -6.79
C VAL A 9 2.77 -14.48 -5.83
N ARG A 10 2.78 -14.76 -4.53
CA ARG A 10 3.47 -13.93 -3.53
C ARG A 10 4.98 -13.85 -3.78
N ILE A 11 5.61 -14.98 -4.10
CA ILE A 11 7.05 -15.04 -4.40
C ILE A 11 7.37 -14.26 -5.68
N SER A 12 6.59 -14.47 -6.75
CA SER A 12 6.77 -13.74 -8.00
C SER A 12 6.62 -12.24 -7.80
N TYR A 13 5.61 -11.81 -7.04
CA TYR A 13 5.40 -10.41 -6.70
C TYR A 13 6.58 -9.82 -5.92
N SER A 14 7.11 -10.56 -4.93
CA SER A 14 8.21 -10.08 -4.07
C SER A 14 9.57 -10.08 -4.78
N LYS A 15 9.72 -10.85 -5.86
CA LYS A 15 10.96 -10.92 -6.65
C LYS A 15 11.02 -9.93 -7.83
N ARG A 16 9.99 -9.11 -8.00
CA ARG A 16 10.00 -8.09 -9.07
C ARG A 16 11.20 -7.16 -8.91
N ALA A 17 11.89 -6.91 -10.03
CA ALA A 17 13.06 -6.04 -10.09
C ALA A 17 14.17 -6.40 -9.05
N GLY A 18 14.38 -7.69 -8.81
CA GLY A 18 15.18 -8.25 -7.75
C GLY A 18 16.62 -7.77 -7.67
N GLN A 19 17.56 -8.62 -8.14
CA GLN A 19 19.00 -8.43 -7.90
C GLN A 19 19.56 -7.12 -8.50
N GLU A 20 19.14 -6.74 -9.68
CA GLU A 20 19.60 -5.53 -10.36
C GLU A 20 19.30 -4.25 -9.55
N ASN A 21 18.16 -4.22 -8.86
CA ASN A 21 17.79 -3.07 -8.04
C ASN A 21 18.51 -3.01 -6.68
N VAL A 22 19.13 -4.08 -6.22
CA VAL A 22 19.94 -4.04 -4.98
C VAL A 22 21.11 -3.10 -5.14
N GLU A 23 21.88 -3.22 -6.23
CA GLU A 23 23.02 -2.33 -6.53
C GLU A 23 22.58 -0.87 -6.69
N VAL A 24 21.43 -0.64 -7.35
CA VAL A 24 20.87 0.70 -7.49
C VAL A 24 20.48 1.27 -6.13
N LEU A 25 19.85 0.47 -5.26
CA LEU A 25 19.45 0.88 -3.91
C LEU A 25 20.68 1.23 -3.05
N GLU A 26 21.71 0.40 -3.07
CA GLU A 26 22.95 0.67 -2.34
C GLU A 26 23.60 1.97 -2.81
N ARG A 27 23.62 2.24 -4.12
CA ARG A 27 24.12 3.49 -4.67
C ARG A 27 23.26 4.69 -4.23
N ILE A 28 21.93 4.55 -4.23
CA ILE A 28 21.03 5.61 -3.75
C ILE A 28 21.30 5.93 -2.29
N ILE A 29 21.50 4.92 -1.43
CA ILE A 29 21.78 5.12 0.00
C ILE A 29 23.10 5.90 0.17
N LYS A 30 24.17 5.51 -0.52
CA LYS A 30 25.46 6.21 -0.47
C LYS A 30 25.35 7.66 -0.93
N LEU A 31 24.73 7.90 -2.07
CA LEU A 31 24.57 9.26 -2.61
C LEU A 31 23.73 10.18 -1.70
N ARG A 32 22.72 9.63 -1.04
CA ARG A 32 21.92 10.38 -0.07
C ARG A 32 22.71 10.72 1.19
N ASP A 33 23.53 9.80 1.65
CA ASP A 33 24.44 10.01 2.79
C ASP A 33 25.44 11.10 2.48
N GLU A 34 26.18 11.00 1.37
CA GLU A 34 27.12 12.01 0.89
C GLU A 34 26.45 13.41 0.74
N ALA A 35 25.24 13.45 0.20
CA ALA A 35 24.49 14.69 0.05
C ALA A 35 24.13 15.32 1.41
N SER A 36 23.75 14.49 2.37
CA SER A 36 23.42 14.93 3.72
C SER A 36 24.64 15.45 4.46
N ASP A 37 25.79 14.79 4.33
CA ASP A 37 27.07 15.24 4.89
C ASP A 37 27.49 16.59 4.32
N LEU A 38 27.39 16.79 3.00
CA LEU A 38 27.70 18.07 2.34
C LEU A 38 26.81 19.21 2.83
N LEU A 39 25.59 18.92 3.22
CA LEU A 39 24.62 19.89 3.78
C LEU A 39 24.79 20.08 5.29
N GLY A 40 25.69 19.32 5.94
CA GLY A 40 25.99 19.43 7.37
C GLY A 40 25.04 18.66 8.29
N TYR A 41 24.28 17.70 7.77
CA TYR A 41 23.40 16.84 8.56
C TYR A 41 24.12 15.54 8.95
N ALA A 42 23.83 15.05 10.14
CA ALA A 42 24.38 13.78 10.64
C ALA A 42 23.82 12.55 9.91
N THR A 43 22.62 12.64 9.38
CA THR A 43 21.96 11.57 8.60
C THR A 43 21.00 12.13 7.57
N THR A 44 20.75 11.38 6.51
CA THR A 44 19.70 11.68 5.53
C THR A 44 18.32 11.79 6.21
N ALA A 45 18.08 11.00 7.25
CA ALA A 45 16.83 11.05 7.98
C ALA A 45 16.63 12.38 8.73
N ASP A 46 17.68 12.97 9.28
CA ASP A 46 17.62 14.31 9.92
C ASP A 46 17.36 15.39 8.87
N TYR A 47 18.07 15.37 7.74
CA TYR A 47 17.82 16.28 6.63
C TYR A 47 16.36 16.20 6.14
N GLU A 48 15.87 15.01 5.85
CA GLU A 48 14.53 14.80 5.31
C GLU A 48 13.41 15.17 6.29
N THR A 49 13.66 15.15 7.59
CA THR A 49 12.64 15.42 8.62
C THR A 49 12.66 16.84 9.17
N GLU A 50 13.71 17.64 8.93
CA GLU A 50 13.86 18.99 9.47
C GLU A 50 12.65 19.89 9.19
N VAL A 51 12.18 19.91 7.96
CA VAL A 51 11.03 20.71 7.51
C VAL A 51 9.67 20.05 7.78
N LYS A 52 9.68 18.80 8.27
CA LYS A 52 8.47 18.05 8.58
C LYS A 52 8.05 18.26 10.05
N MET A 53 6.85 17.83 10.40
CA MET A 53 6.33 17.94 11.76
C MET A 53 7.20 17.26 12.81
N SER A 54 7.91 16.18 12.45
CA SER A 54 8.83 15.43 13.32
C SER A 54 10.13 16.16 13.65
N LYS A 55 10.59 17.08 12.80
CA LYS A 55 11.81 17.91 12.94
C LYS A 55 13.13 17.16 12.89
N ASN A 56 13.22 15.94 13.34
CA ASN A 56 14.44 15.12 13.36
C ASN A 56 14.13 13.63 13.41
N ALA A 57 15.13 12.81 13.08
CA ALA A 57 15.02 11.35 13.05
C ALA A 57 14.73 10.76 14.45
N LYS A 58 15.26 11.37 15.52
CA LYS A 58 15.03 10.91 16.90
C LYS A 58 13.56 10.96 17.29
N THR A 59 12.85 12.03 16.95
CA THR A 59 11.41 12.16 17.22
C THR A 59 10.62 11.04 16.54
N VAL A 60 10.96 10.68 15.30
CA VAL A 60 10.35 9.56 14.59
C VAL A 60 10.63 8.22 15.28
N ALA A 61 11.88 7.99 15.67
CA ALA A 61 12.28 6.77 16.36
C ALA A 61 11.57 6.60 17.73
N ASP A 62 11.46 7.68 18.50
CA ASP A 62 10.77 7.69 19.79
C ASP A 62 9.27 7.40 19.63
N LEU A 63 8.62 7.96 18.60
CA LEU A 63 7.24 7.66 18.24
C LEU A 63 7.06 6.17 17.92
N TYR A 64 7.88 5.62 17.05
CA TYR A 64 7.82 4.18 16.71
C TYR A 64 8.05 3.28 17.91
N LYS A 65 8.97 3.66 18.82
CA LYS A 65 9.20 2.92 20.05
C LYS A 65 7.96 2.87 20.94
N SER A 66 7.26 4.00 21.09
CA SER A 66 6.01 4.06 21.85
C SER A 66 4.88 3.28 21.20
N LEU A 67 4.69 3.45 19.89
CA LEU A 67 3.67 2.74 19.12
C LEU A 67 3.87 1.22 19.16
N ARG A 68 5.11 0.75 18.99
CA ARG A 68 5.42 -0.69 19.04
C ARG A 68 4.95 -1.34 20.34
N HIS A 69 5.11 -0.64 21.46
CA HIS A 69 4.64 -1.16 22.75
C HIS A 69 3.11 -1.27 22.82
N VAL A 70 2.40 -0.26 22.32
CA VAL A 70 0.93 -0.21 22.36
C VAL A 70 0.29 -1.22 21.43
N VAL A 71 0.81 -1.32 20.18
CA VAL A 71 0.19 -2.17 19.16
C VAL A 71 0.52 -3.66 19.30
N ARG A 72 1.57 -4.00 20.05
CA ARG A 72 2.06 -5.38 20.11
C ARG A 72 1.00 -6.39 20.57
N LYS A 73 0.28 -6.08 21.63
CA LYS A 73 -0.78 -6.96 22.16
C LYS A 73 -1.89 -7.20 21.14
N LYS A 74 -2.25 -6.15 20.40
CA LYS A 74 -3.27 -6.28 19.34
C LYS A 74 -2.75 -7.12 18.19
N ALA A 75 -1.51 -6.89 17.76
CA ALA A 75 -0.88 -7.64 16.69
C ALA A 75 -0.75 -9.14 17.01
N GLU A 76 -0.37 -9.47 18.25
CA GLU A 76 -0.31 -10.87 18.73
C GLU A 76 -1.69 -11.53 18.67
N LYS A 77 -2.73 -10.83 19.14
CA LYS A 77 -4.11 -11.33 19.06
C LYS A 77 -4.60 -11.53 17.63
N ASP A 78 -4.32 -10.56 16.75
CA ASP A 78 -4.73 -10.64 15.34
C ASP A 78 -4.00 -11.77 14.61
N TRP A 79 -2.73 -12.00 14.97
CA TRP A 79 -1.96 -13.12 14.43
C TRP A 79 -2.55 -14.47 14.87
N GLU A 80 -2.91 -14.61 16.15
CA GLU A 80 -3.51 -15.83 16.68
C GLU A 80 -4.85 -16.13 16.01
N GLU A 81 -5.68 -15.13 15.80
CA GLU A 81 -6.94 -15.26 15.08
C GLU A 81 -6.77 -15.75 13.63
N LEU A 82 -5.76 -15.21 12.92
CA LEU A 82 -5.44 -15.63 11.55
C LEU A 82 -4.93 -17.09 11.51
N LEU A 83 -4.07 -17.47 12.46
CA LEU A 83 -3.54 -18.81 12.57
C LEU A 83 -4.64 -19.82 12.92
N GLU A 84 -5.54 -19.47 13.81
CA GLU A 84 -6.68 -20.28 14.21
C GLU A 84 -7.66 -20.49 13.04
N ALA A 85 -7.92 -19.45 12.25
CA ALA A 85 -8.72 -19.56 11.04
C ALA A 85 -8.07 -20.52 10.01
N LYS A 86 -6.74 -20.52 9.89
CA LYS A 86 -6.02 -21.46 9.03
C LYS A 86 -6.12 -22.89 9.56
N ARG A 87 -5.88 -23.13 10.84
CA ARG A 87 -5.98 -24.46 11.47
C ARG A 87 -7.36 -25.06 11.27
N LYS A 88 -8.40 -24.26 11.52
CA LYS A 88 -9.78 -24.67 11.29
C LYS A 88 -10.08 -25.00 9.84
N ASP A 89 -9.55 -24.24 8.90
CA ASP A 89 -9.78 -24.44 7.46
C ASP A 89 -9.07 -25.68 6.91
N THR A 90 -7.86 -25.98 7.41
CA THR A 90 -7.02 -27.09 6.96
C THR A 90 -7.27 -28.38 7.78
N GLY A 91 -7.84 -28.30 8.96
CA GLY A 91 -7.93 -29.41 9.92
C GLY A 91 -6.59 -29.82 10.51
N ASP A 92 -5.55 -28.99 10.37
CA ASP A 92 -4.19 -29.23 10.85
C ASP A 92 -3.85 -28.30 12.01
N GLU A 93 -3.83 -28.83 13.21
CA GLU A 93 -3.47 -28.11 14.44
C GLU A 93 -2.01 -27.62 14.47
N ALA A 94 -1.13 -28.28 13.69
CA ALA A 94 0.27 -27.92 13.56
C ALA A 94 0.55 -26.94 12.40
N ALA A 95 -0.51 -26.46 11.71
CA ALA A 95 -0.33 -25.57 10.58
C ALA A 95 0.43 -24.29 10.94
N GLU A 96 1.47 -23.99 10.18
CA GLU A 96 2.22 -22.74 10.29
C GLU A 96 1.59 -21.66 9.40
N PHE A 97 1.69 -20.38 9.81
CA PHE A 97 1.15 -19.26 9.05
C PHE A 97 2.25 -18.53 8.28
N TYR A 98 2.04 -18.36 6.99
CA TYR A 98 3.01 -17.76 6.07
C TYR A 98 2.51 -16.43 5.47
N PRO A 99 3.41 -15.56 4.98
CA PRO A 99 3.03 -14.28 4.37
C PRO A 99 2.03 -14.36 3.21
N TRP A 100 1.98 -15.49 2.49
CA TRP A 100 1.02 -15.72 1.41
C TRP A 100 -0.37 -16.16 1.88
N ASP A 101 -0.52 -16.44 3.16
CA ASP A 101 -1.79 -16.83 3.77
C ASP A 101 -2.59 -15.60 4.24
N PHE A 102 -1.89 -14.49 4.53
CA PHE A 102 -2.46 -13.32 5.21
C PHE A 102 -3.72 -12.80 4.52
N SER A 103 -3.64 -12.41 3.27
CA SER A 103 -4.79 -11.82 2.55
C SER A 103 -5.97 -12.77 2.44
N TYR A 104 -5.70 -14.07 2.27
CA TYR A 104 -6.75 -15.09 2.15
C TYR A 104 -7.54 -15.26 3.45
N TYR A 105 -6.85 -15.47 4.58
CA TYR A 105 -7.51 -15.67 5.86
C TYR A 105 -8.07 -14.37 6.44
N TYR A 106 -7.44 -13.24 6.17
CA TYR A 106 -7.99 -11.93 6.52
C TYR A 106 -9.36 -11.67 5.85
N GLU A 107 -9.47 -11.89 4.55
CA GLU A 107 -10.74 -11.75 3.83
C GLU A 107 -11.78 -12.79 4.30
N LYS A 108 -11.36 -14.02 4.60
CA LYS A 108 -12.25 -15.05 5.14
C LYS A 108 -12.83 -14.62 6.50
N ILE A 109 -11.99 -14.19 7.44
CA ILE A 109 -12.43 -13.69 8.76
C ILE A 109 -13.35 -12.47 8.60
N LYS A 110 -13.00 -11.55 7.71
CA LYS A 110 -13.80 -10.36 7.43
C LYS A 110 -15.20 -10.72 6.92
N ASN A 111 -15.27 -11.64 5.99
CA ASN A 111 -16.56 -12.11 5.46
C ASN A 111 -17.40 -12.83 6.52
N ASP A 112 -16.75 -13.69 7.32
CA ASP A 112 -17.43 -14.44 8.40
C ASP A 112 -17.95 -13.52 9.51
N LYS A 113 -17.16 -12.48 9.88
CA LYS A 113 -17.53 -11.56 10.97
C LYS A 113 -18.50 -10.45 10.57
N TYR A 114 -18.33 -9.91 9.39
CA TYR A 114 -19.04 -8.68 8.99
C TYR A 114 -20.02 -8.90 7.85
N ALA A 115 -20.06 -10.10 7.26
CA ALA A 115 -20.88 -10.44 6.09
C ALA A 115 -20.77 -9.41 4.93
N VAL A 116 -19.59 -8.77 4.82
CA VAL A 116 -19.33 -7.77 3.77
C VAL A 116 -18.74 -8.46 2.56
N ASP A 117 -19.55 -8.64 1.54
CA ASP A 117 -19.11 -9.08 0.23
C ASP A 117 -18.63 -7.87 -0.59
N SER A 118 -17.33 -7.73 -0.72
CA SER A 118 -16.72 -6.61 -1.47
C SER A 118 -17.16 -6.60 -2.94
N GLN A 119 -17.49 -7.74 -3.53
CA GLN A 119 -17.98 -7.81 -4.91
C GLN A 119 -19.38 -7.22 -5.02
N LYS A 120 -20.26 -7.51 -4.06
CA LYS A 120 -21.60 -6.89 -4.00
C LYS A 120 -21.51 -5.39 -3.77
N VAL A 121 -20.59 -4.93 -2.94
CA VAL A 121 -20.37 -3.48 -2.74
C VAL A 121 -19.93 -2.79 -4.03
N GLN A 122 -19.07 -3.42 -4.83
CA GLN A 122 -18.64 -2.88 -6.13
C GLN A 122 -19.78 -2.67 -7.12
N GLU A 123 -20.84 -3.47 -7.06
CA GLU A 123 -22.04 -3.30 -7.92
C GLU A 123 -22.73 -1.96 -7.70
N TYR A 124 -22.61 -1.38 -6.50
CA TYR A 124 -23.16 -0.05 -6.18
C TYR A 124 -22.27 1.12 -6.56
N LEU A 125 -21.02 0.82 -6.99
CA LEU A 125 -20.01 1.82 -7.31
C LEU A 125 -19.46 1.63 -8.74
N PRO A 126 -20.34 1.69 -9.78
CA PRO A 126 -19.86 1.69 -11.17
C PRO A 126 -18.93 2.86 -11.40
N LEU A 127 -17.83 2.64 -12.13
CA LEU A 127 -16.80 3.65 -12.34
C LEU A 127 -17.39 4.98 -12.86
N GLN A 128 -18.30 4.92 -13.82
CA GLN A 128 -18.90 6.14 -14.37
C GLN A 128 -19.65 6.95 -13.30
N ASN A 129 -20.47 6.30 -12.47
CA ASN A 129 -21.21 6.99 -11.39
C ASN A 129 -20.26 7.62 -10.37
N VAL A 130 -19.13 6.95 -10.06
CA VAL A 130 -18.12 7.49 -9.14
C VAL A 130 -17.43 8.71 -9.74
N MET A 131 -17.08 8.66 -11.04
CA MET A 131 -16.45 9.78 -11.75
C MET A 131 -17.39 10.98 -11.86
N ASP A 132 -18.63 10.75 -12.27
CA ASP A 132 -19.63 11.81 -12.38
C ASP A 132 -19.90 12.47 -11.01
N GLY A 133 -20.06 11.66 -9.95
CA GLY A 133 -20.24 12.16 -8.60
C GLY A 133 -19.02 12.92 -8.07
N LEU A 134 -17.78 12.47 -8.37
CA LEU A 134 -16.57 13.18 -8.03
C LEU A 134 -16.51 14.56 -8.67
N PHE A 135 -16.80 14.64 -9.97
CA PHE A 135 -16.80 15.91 -10.69
C PHE A 135 -17.89 16.84 -10.18
N GLU A 136 -19.11 16.33 -9.98
CA GLU A 136 -20.23 17.13 -9.46
C GLU A 136 -19.92 17.72 -8.07
N ILE A 137 -19.46 16.89 -7.13
CA ILE A 137 -19.13 17.33 -5.76
C ILE A 137 -18.01 18.37 -5.76
N THR A 138 -16.94 18.12 -6.49
CA THR A 138 -15.78 19.03 -6.50
C THR A 138 -16.08 20.34 -7.25
N GLN A 139 -16.86 20.30 -8.32
CA GLN A 139 -17.35 21.52 -9.00
C GLN A 139 -18.19 22.36 -8.04
N HIS A 140 -19.11 21.73 -7.29
CA HIS A 140 -19.95 22.43 -6.34
C HIS A 140 -19.15 23.03 -5.16
N LEU A 141 -18.20 22.27 -4.62
CA LEU A 141 -17.41 22.70 -3.45
C LEU A 141 -16.39 23.81 -3.78
N TYR A 142 -15.76 23.70 -4.93
CA TYR A 142 -14.62 24.57 -5.29
C TYR A 142 -14.94 25.61 -6.37
N GLY A 143 -16.13 25.58 -6.97
CA GLY A 143 -16.52 26.49 -8.04
C GLY A 143 -15.67 26.34 -9.31
N ILE A 144 -15.11 25.15 -9.55
CA ILE A 144 -14.32 24.80 -10.72
C ILE A 144 -15.19 24.12 -11.78
N GLU A 145 -14.71 24.07 -13.01
CA GLU A 145 -15.33 23.34 -14.12
C GLU A 145 -14.36 22.30 -14.65
N TYR A 146 -14.80 21.07 -14.81
CA TYR A 146 -14.03 20.01 -15.47
C TYR A 146 -14.41 19.95 -16.94
N ARG A 147 -13.40 19.88 -17.79
CA ARG A 147 -13.57 19.71 -19.23
C ARG A 147 -12.68 18.58 -19.73
N GLU A 148 -13.24 17.65 -20.45
CA GLU A 148 -12.47 16.62 -21.13
C GLU A 148 -11.65 17.26 -22.27
N VAL A 149 -10.36 16.92 -22.30
CA VAL A 149 -9.40 17.48 -23.27
C VAL A 149 -8.65 16.39 -24.05
N THR A 150 -9.13 15.16 -24.05
CA THR A 150 -8.49 14.02 -24.72
C THR A 150 -8.22 14.30 -26.20
N ASP A 151 -9.21 14.80 -26.93
CA ASP A 151 -9.05 15.13 -28.35
C ASP A 151 -7.99 16.21 -28.56
N ILE A 152 -7.97 17.24 -27.69
CA ILE A 152 -6.97 18.32 -27.77
C ILE A 152 -5.57 17.79 -27.45
N ALA A 153 -5.46 16.85 -26.52
CA ALA A 153 -4.19 16.21 -26.17
C ALA A 153 -3.64 15.39 -27.33
N ILE A 154 -4.49 14.65 -28.04
CA ILE A 154 -4.14 13.86 -29.23
C ILE A 154 -3.69 14.79 -30.35
N GLU A 155 -4.43 15.86 -30.66
CA GLU A 155 -4.08 16.85 -31.66
C GLU A 155 -2.73 17.53 -31.39
N ARG A 156 -2.38 17.73 -30.14
CA ARG A 156 -1.09 18.31 -29.70
C ARG A 156 0.05 17.30 -29.63
N GLY A 157 -0.20 16.03 -29.98
CA GLY A 157 0.81 14.96 -29.92
C GLY A 157 1.21 14.54 -28.52
N THR A 158 0.36 14.78 -27.52
CA THR A 158 0.57 14.28 -26.16
C THR A 158 0.39 12.76 -26.16
N PRO A 159 1.39 11.97 -25.79
CA PRO A 159 1.27 10.53 -25.79
C PRO A 159 0.27 10.05 -24.73
N LEU A 160 -0.74 9.34 -25.17
CA LEU A 160 -1.63 8.58 -24.27
C LEU A 160 -1.09 7.16 -24.16
N TRP A 161 -1.12 6.60 -22.96
CA TRP A 161 -0.62 5.24 -22.74
C TRP A 161 -1.60 4.15 -23.22
N HIS A 162 -2.85 4.48 -23.45
CA HIS A 162 -3.90 3.60 -23.99
C HIS A 162 -5.01 4.43 -24.63
N ASP A 163 -5.71 3.85 -25.61
CA ASP A 163 -6.79 4.53 -26.35
C ASP A 163 -8.02 4.87 -25.46
N ASP A 164 -8.23 4.13 -24.36
CA ASP A 164 -9.33 4.37 -23.41
C ASP A 164 -9.02 5.44 -22.34
N VAL A 165 -7.85 6.08 -22.38
CA VAL A 165 -7.48 7.16 -21.45
C VAL A 165 -8.26 8.42 -21.78
N ARG A 166 -8.88 8.99 -20.77
CA ARG A 166 -9.64 10.24 -20.83
C ARG A 166 -9.11 11.25 -19.83
#